data_4bece96b4135de92a01e06e1b65cf1f6
#
_entry.id   4bece96b4135de92a01e06e1b65cf1f6
#
_cell.length_a   1.000
_cell.length_b   1.000
_cell.length_c   1.000
_cell.angle_alpha   90.00
_cell.angle_beta   90.00
_cell.angle_gamma   90.00
#
_symmetry.space_group_name_H-M   'P 1'
#
loop_
_entity.id
_entity.type
_entity.pdbx_description
1 polymer ?
#
loop_
_entity_poly.entity_id
_entity_poly.type
_entity_poly.pdbx_seq_one_letter_code
_entity_poly.pdbx_strand_id
1 'polypeptide(L)'
;MELQTTNTQIQAPSYQMVNKDSMLSLSNELKRFVKDAHLVSNIKGKDYCNVEAWQMAGASLGLFPIITGVQDLSSESEIKYMATCEVRSYQDNKLVSVGIAICSNKEGSKKFFDEYAILSMAQTRAVGKAFRNQLAWLMKAAGFEATPAEEMDFVHEEPKKPSRPVTEVVAEIIEDAPDREAIMMEVAKCTKVKQLTDIYFTYKQSFDSDETLMKVLKMKKENLK
;
A
#
# COMPACT_ATOMS: atom_id res chain seq x y z
N MET A 1 55.37 -9.38 -19.53
CA MET A 1 54.17 -8.50 -19.52
C MET A 1 53.27 -9.03 -18.42
N GLU A 2 53.48 -8.51 -17.19
CA GLU A 2 52.74 -8.95 -16.01
C GLU A 2 51.36 -8.25 -16.00
N LEU A 3 50.32 -9.05 -15.99
CA LEU A 3 48.94 -8.59 -15.78
C LEU A 3 48.78 -8.17 -14.31
N GLN A 4 48.80 -6.86 -14.05
CA GLN A 4 48.39 -6.33 -12.75
C GLN A 4 46.90 -6.55 -12.59
N THR A 5 46.51 -7.55 -11.81
CA THR A 5 45.17 -7.73 -11.31
C THR A 5 44.85 -6.62 -10.30
N THR A 6 44.21 -5.56 -10.74
CA THR A 6 43.63 -4.55 -9.85
C THR A 6 42.46 -5.23 -9.12
N ASN A 7 42.72 -5.60 -7.88
CA ASN A 7 41.69 -6.13 -6.97
C ASN A 7 40.83 -4.95 -6.51
N THR A 8 39.84 -4.58 -7.34
CA THR A 8 38.82 -3.61 -6.96
C THR A 8 37.88 -4.31 -5.99
N GLN A 9 38.14 -4.18 -4.71
CA GLN A 9 37.16 -4.56 -3.69
C GLN A 9 35.93 -3.69 -3.91
N ILE A 10 34.90 -4.29 -4.45
CA ILE A 10 33.55 -3.71 -4.44
C ILE A 10 33.12 -3.70 -2.98
N GLN A 11 33.30 -2.57 -2.30
CA GLN A 11 32.71 -2.37 -0.99
C GLN A 11 31.17 -2.40 -1.19
N ALA A 12 30.52 -3.44 -0.67
CA ALA A 12 29.09 -3.45 -0.56
C ALA A 12 28.66 -2.19 0.22
N PRO A 13 27.65 -1.46 -0.23
CA PRO A 13 27.16 -0.28 0.48
C PRO A 13 26.70 -0.72 1.86
N SER A 14 27.48 -0.43 2.89
CA SER A 14 27.09 -0.65 4.27
C SER A 14 26.17 0.48 4.69
N TYR A 15 24.87 0.32 4.56
CA TYR A 15 23.94 1.16 5.30
C TYR A 15 24.14 0.85 6.79
N GLN A 16 24.78 1.77 7.49
CA GLN A 16 24.86 1.69 8.93
C GLN A 16 23.47 1.95 9.51
N MET A 17 22.73 0.90 9.78
CA MET A 17 21.35 0.93 10.30
C MET A 17 21.19 1.66 11.65
N VAL A 18 22.28 2.08 12.26
CA VAL A 18 22.32 2.82 13.53
C VAL A 18 22.09 4.32 13.34
N ASN A 19 22.20 4.84 12.11
CA ASN A 19 22.03 6.26 11.82
C ASN A 19 20.64 6.55 11.26
N LYS A 20 19.86 7.39 11.97
CA LYS A 20 18.51 7.82 11.60
C LYS A 20 18.45 8.43 10.18
N ASP A 21 19.44 9.22 9.82
CA ASP A 21 19.48 9.92 8.52
C ASP A 21 19.65 8.94 7.36
N SER A 22 20.49 7.92 7.54
CA SER A 22 20.67 6.83 6.57
C SER A 22 19.38 6.01 6.40
N MET A 23 18.66 5.76 7.48
CA MET A 23 17.37 5.06 7.44
C MET A 23 16.30 5.87 6.69
N LEU A 24 16.23 7.17 6.93
CA LEU A 24 15.31 8.06 6.24
C LEU A 24 15.64 8.19 4.75
N SER A 25 16.94 8.30 4.41
CA SER A 25 17.39 8.33 3.03
C SER A 25 16.98 7.06 2.30
N LEU A 26 17.29 5.88 2.87
CA LEU A 26 16.95 4.58 2.27
C LEU A 26 15.42 4.44 2.08
N SER A 27 14.61 4.83 3.07
CA SER A 27 13.16 4.74 2.97
C SER A 27 12.60 5.65 1.87
N ASN A 28 13.14 6.85 1.70
CA ASN A 28 12.75 7.79 0.65
C ASN A 28 13.16 7.30 -0.75
N GLU A 29 14.36 6.75 -0.89
CA GLU A 29 14.83 6.14 -2.13
C GLU A 29 13.98 4.94 -2.53
N LEU A 30 13.69 4.06 -1.58
CA LEU A 30 12.81 2.92 -1.78
C LEU A 30 11.41 3.38 -2.21
N LYS A 31 10.84 4.37 -1.53
CA LYS A 31 9.52 4.93 -1.88
C LYS A 31 9.47 5.43 -3.32
N ARG A 32 10.50 6.16 -3.75
CA ARG A 32 10.59 6.67 -5.12
C ARG A 32 10.70 5.53 -6.11
N PHE A 33 11.67 4.61 -5.90
CA PHE A 33 11.86 3.48 -6.79
C PHE A 33 10.61 2.62 -6.96
N VAL A 34 9.96 2.25 -5.85
CA VAL A 34 8.76 1.40 -5.85
C VAL A 34 7.62 2.05 -6.63
N LYS A 35 7.46 3.37 -6.54
CA LYS A 35 6.45 4.12 -7.31
C LYS A 35 6.81 4.23 -8.78
N ASP A 36 8.05 4.58 -9.09
CA ASP A 36 8.52 4.76 -10.47
C ASP A 36 8.50 3.42 -11.24
N ALA A 37 8.80 2.32 -10.57
CA ALA A 37 8.78 0.97 -11.14
C ALA A 37 7.38 0.30 -11.10
N HIS A 38 6.35 0.97 -10.60
CA HIS A 38 4.98 0.45 -10.47
C HIS A 38 4.89 -0.87 -9.66
N LEU A 39 5.70 -1.03 -8.63
CA LEU A 39 5.77 -2.22 -7.79
C LEU A 39 4.81 -2.17 -6.60
N VAL A 40 3.64 -1.57 -6.78
CA VAL A 40 2.60 -1.41 -5.76
C VAL A 40 1.27 -1.94 -6.25
N SER A 41 0.63 -2.74 -5.42
CA SER A 41 -0.75 -3.16 -5.60
C SER A 41 -1.64 -2.46 -4.58
N ASN A 42 -2.63 -1.70 -5.04
CA ASN A 42 -3.62 -1.09 -4.14
C ASN A 42 -4.73 -2.09 -3.83
N ILE A 43 -4.85 -2.49 -2.57
CA ILE A 43 -5.84 -3.45 -2.10
C ILE A 43 -6.67 -2.79 -1.01
N LYS A 44 -7.95 -2.57 -1.27
CA LYS A 44 -8.90 -1.93 -0.33
C LYS A 44 -8.40 -0.57 0.20
N GLY A 45 -7.82 0.24 -0.69
CA GLY A 45 -7.33 1.59 -0.38
C GLY A 45 -5.99 1.64 0.35
N LYS A 46 -5.28 0.51 0.48
CA LYS A 46 -3.95 0.42 1.07
C LYS A 46 -2.93 -0.04 0.03
N ASP A 47 -1.73 0.50 0.11
CA ASP A 47 -0.64 0.22 -0.83
C ASP A 47 0.27 -0.90 -0.31
N TYR A 48 0.27 -2.03 -1.02
CA TYR A 48 1.09 -3.21 -0.74
C TYR A 48 2.18 -3.33 -1.79
N CYS A 49 3.41 -3.52 -1.35
CA CYS A 49 4.54 -3.74 -2.26
C CYS A 49 4.55 -5.17 -2.79
N ASN A 50 4.80 -5.32 -4.09
CA ASN A 50 5.06 -6.61 -4.72
C ASN A 50 6.41 -7.17 -4.27
N VAL A 51 6.64 -8.46 -4.44
CA VAL A 51 7.86 -9.16 -3.97
C VAL A 51 9.14 -8.55 -4.52
N GLU A 52 9.12 -8.02 -5.73
CA GLU A 52 10.27 -7.37 -6.37
C GLU A 52 10.75 -6.13 -5.58
N ALA A 53 9.83 -5.38 -4.98
CA ALA A 53 10.19 -4.25 -4.11
C ALA A 53 10.89 -4.73 -2.83
N TRP A 54 10.47 -5.85 -2.27
CA TRP A 54 11.12 -6.47 -1.11
C TRP A 54 12.51 -7.01 -1.45
N GLN A 55 12.67 -7.63 -2.64
CA GLN A 55 13.96 -8.08 -3.14
C GLN A 55 14.92 -6.92 -3.36
N MET A 56 14.45 -5.83 -3.96
CA MET A 56 15.23 -4.61 -4.17
C MET A 56 15.69 -4.01 -2.83
N ALA A 57 14.78 -3.89 -1.85
CA ALA A 57 15.12 -3.42 -0.52
C ALA A 57 16.17 -4.32 0.16
N GLY A 58 16.03 -5.64 0.01
CA GLY A 58 17.00 -6.62 0.50
C GLY A 58 18.35 -6.46 -0.18
N ALA A 59 18.38 -6.37 -1.50
CA ALA A 59 19.61 -6.21 -2.28
C ALA A 59 20.37 -4.93 -1.89
N SER A 60 19.66 -3.82 -1.63
CA SER A 60 20.22 -2.56 -1.14
C SER A 60 20.91 -2.69 0.22
N LEU A 61 20.53 -3.69 1.00
CA LEU A 61 21.12 -4.03 2.31
C LEU A 61 22.11 -5.20 2.25
N GLY A 62 22.47 -5.67 1.06
CA GLY A 62 23.37 -6.78 0.88
C GLY A 62 22.76 -8.14 1.25
N LEU A 63 21.45 -8.30 1.09
CA LEU A 63 20.70 -9.51 1.37
C LEU A 63 20.18 -10.15 0.08
N PHE A 64 20.17 -11.49 0.03
CA PHE A 64 19.64 -12.22 -1.11
C PHE A 64 18.82 -13.44 -0.68
N PRO A 65 17.75 -13.80 -1.44
CA PRO A 65 16.91 -14.93 -1.13
C PRO A 65 17.40 -16.20 -1.83
N ILE A 66 17.20 -17.34 -1.16
CA ILE A 66 17.45 -18.68 -1.71
C ILE A 66 16.24 -19.55 -1.38
N ILE A 67 15.60 -20.15 -2.39
CA ILE A 67 14.61 -21.22 -2.15
C ILE A 67 15.40 -22.49 -1.78
N THR A 68 15.23 -22.92 -0.55
CA THR A 68 15.95 -24.08 0.00
C THR A 68 15.12 -25.37 0.03
N GLY A 69 13.81 -25.27 -0.16
CA GLY A 69 12.95 -26.43 -0.20
C GLY A 69 11.61 -26.11 -0.86
N VAL A 70 11.08 -27.12 -1.54
CA VAL A 70 9.70 -27.17 -2.02
C VAL A 70 9.14 -28.53 -1.65
N GLN A 71 7.93 -28.54 -1.09
CA GLN A 71 7.21 -29.76 -0.76
C GLN A 71 5.88 -29.79 -1.48
N ASP A 72 5.60 -30.87 -2.17
CA ASP A 72 4.29 -31.17 -2.73
C ASP A 72 3.38 -31.70 -1.61
N LEU A 73 2.29 -30.99 -1.37
CA LEU A 73 1.26 -31.31 -0.41
C LEU A 73 -0.08 -31.56 -1.11
N SER A 74 -0.05 -31.82 -2.40
CA SER A 74 -1.23 -32.04 -3.23
C SER A 74 -1.96 -33.34 -2.84
N SER A 75 -3.24 -33.38 -3.15
CA SER A 75 -4.11 -34.55 -3.03
C SER A 75 -4.91 -34.74 -4.33
N GLU A 76 -5.71 -35.78 -4.42
CA GLU A 76 -6.56 -36.05 -5.61
C GLU A 76 -7.48 -34.86 -5.96
N SER A 77 -7.86 -34.02 -4.99
CA SER A 77 -8.80 -32.90 -5.16
C SER A 77 -8.18 -31.52 -4.94
N GLU A 78 -6.87 -31.43 -4.69
CA GLU A 78 -6.20 -30.18 -4.36
C GLU A 78 -4.76 -30.17 -4.87
N ILE A 79 -4.39 -29.14 -5.62
CA ILE A 79 -2.99 -28.83 -5.93
C ILE A 79 -2.49 -27.87 -4.86
N LYS A 80 -1.41 -28.25 -4.15
CA LYS A 80 -0.91 -27.49 -3.00
C LYS A 80 0.59 -27.67 -2.84
N TYR A 81 1.29 -26.57 -2.73
CA TYR A 81 2.74 -26.54 -2.55
C TYR A 81 3.13 -25.71 -1.35
N MET A 82 4.16 -26.16 -0.63
CA MET A 82 4.85 -25.39 0.40
C MET A 82 6.27 -25.10 -0.08
N ALA A 83 6.68 -23.83 0.04
CA ALA A 83 8.05 -23.42 -0.26
C ALA A 83 8.72 -22.84 0.99
N THR A 84 10.03 -23.08 1.09
CA THR A 84 10.90 -22.50 2.13
C THR A 84 11.94 -21.63 1.45
N CYS A 85 12.09 -20.40 1.93
CA CYS A 85 13.08 -19.43 1.48
C CYS A 85 13.95 -19.00 2.65
N GLU A 86 15.26 -18.98 2.44
CA GLU A 86 16.23 -18.37 3.32
C GLU A 86 16.67 -17.02 2.74
N VAL A 87 16.81 -16.00 3.58
CA VAL A 87 17.49 -14.76 3.25
C VAL A 87 18.86 -14.79 3.90
N ARG A 88 19.89 -14.57 3.10
CA ARG A 88 21.30 -14.62 3.53
C ARG A 88 22.00 -13.32 3.22
N SER A 89 23.07 -13.04 3.97
CA SER A 89 23.97 -11.90 3.75
C SER A 89 24.96 -12.21 2.62
N TYR A 90 25.14 -11.28 1.69
CA TYR A 90 26.19 -11.38 0.65
C TYR A 90 27.60 -11.37 1.23
N GLN A 91 27.79 -10.73 2.38
CA GLN A 91 29.12 -10.52 2.95
C GLN A 91 29.74 -11.83 3.50
N ASP A 92 28.93 -12.61 4.22
CA ASP A 92 29.42 -13.75 4.99
C ASP A 92 28.53 -15.01 4.83
N ASN A 93 27.57 -14.97 3.94
CA ASN A 93 26.60 -16.02 3.66
C ASN A 93 25.82 -16.47 4.90
N LYS A 94 25.78 -15.66 5.97
CA LYS A 94 25.01 -15.99 7.17
C LYS A 94 23.51 -15.94 6.91
N LEU A 95 22.81 -16.86 7.53
CA LEU A 95 21.36 -16.88 7.56
C LEU A 95 20.86 -15.68 8.37
N VAL A 96 19.99 -14.87 7.76
CA VAL A 96 19.40 -13.67 8.35
C VAL A 96 17.92 -13.91 8.70
N SER A 97 17.20 -14.59 7.81
CA SER A 97 15.78 -14.83 7.98
C SER A 97 15.31 -16.07 7.20
N VAL A 98 14.19 -16.65 7.61
CA VAL A 98 13.51 -17.76 6.92
C VAL A 98 12.05 -17.38 6.72
N GLY A 99 11.52 -17.67 5.53
CA GLY A 99 10.12 -17.58 5.19
C GLY A 99 9.58 -18.91 4.70
N ILE A 100 8.40 -19.29 5.17
CA ILE A 100 7.69 -20.49 4.72
C ILE A 100 6.30 -20.05 4.28
N ALA A 101 5.89 -20.47 3.09
CA ALA A 101 4.58 -20.15 2.55
C ALA A 101 3.96 -21.34 1.83
N ILE A 102 2.66 -21.39 1.87
CA ILE A 102 1.83 -22.37 1.17
C ILE A 102 1.00 -21.64 0.13
N CYS A 103 0.76 -22.31 -1.00
CA CYS A 103 -0.23 -21.91 -1.99
C CYS A 103 -1.05 -23.11 -2.41
N SER A 104 -2.36 -22.91 -2.61
CA SER A 104 -3.29 -23.95 -3.03
C SER A 104 -4.26 -23.44 -4.10
N ASN A 105 -4.67 -24.30 -5.02
CA ASN A 105 -5.74 -24.01 -5.97
C ASN A 105 -7.14 -23.91 -5.32
N LYS A 106 -7.28 -24.27 -4.03
CA LYS A 106 -8.50 -24.03 -3.26
C LYS A 106 -8.66 -22.58 -2.77
N GLU A 107 -7.60 -21.77 -2.88
CA GLU A 107 -7.72 -20.33 -2.64
C GLU A 107 -8.63 -19.70 -3.71
N GLY A 108 -9.56 -18.83 -3.29
CA GLY A 108 -10.65 -18.35 -4.15
C GLY A 108 -10.21 -17.76 -5.49
N SER A 109 -9.09 -17.02 -5.51
CA SER A 109 -8.51 -16.43 -6.74
C SER A 109 -7.74 -17.43 -7.62
N LYS A 110 -7.44 -18.64 -7.12
CA LYS A 110 -6.51 -19.58 -7.74
C LYS A 110 -7.15 -20.89 -8.20
N LYS A 111 -8.47 -20.98 -8.14
CA LYS A 111 -9.23 -22.19 -8.47
C LYS A 111 -8.93 -22.79 -9.84
N PHE A 112 -8.55 -21.96 -10.81
CA PHE A 112 -8.27 -22.37 -12.19
C PHE A 112 -6.78 -22.23 -12.55
N PHE A 113 -5.91 -22.10 -11.56
CA PHE A 113 -4.47 -22.00 -11.81
C PHE A 113 -3.89 -23.37 -12.08
N ASP A 114 -2.99 -23.42 -13.06
CA ASP A 114 -2.20 -24.61 -13.35
C ASP A 114 -1.21 -24.90 -12.22
N GLU A 115 -0.77 -26.14 -12.13
CA GLU A 115 0.14 -26.61 -11.09
C GLU A 115 1.41 -25.76 -10.97
N TYR A 116 2.05 -25.43 -12.11
CA TYR A 116 3.26 -24.60 -12.11
C TYR A 116 3.02 -23.21 -11.51
N ALA A 117 1.84 -22.64 -11.70
CA ALA A 117 1.49 -21.34 -11.17
C ALA A 117 1.28 -21.37 -9.64
N ILE A 118 0.70 -22.46 -9.12
CA ILE A 118 0.56 -22.69 -7.68
C ILE A 118 1.94 -22.87 -7.05
N LEU A 119 2.82 -23.65 -7.65
CA LEU A 119 4.20 -23.84 -7.20
C LEU A 119 4.97 -22.52 -7.20
N SER A 120 4.93 -21.77 -8.30
CA SER A 120 5.58 -20.46 -8.43
C SER A 120 5.08 -19.48 -7.37
N MET A 121 3.78 -19.42 -7.12
CA MET A 121 3.19 -18.54 -6.11
C MET A 121 3.63 -18.93 -4.70
N ALA A 122 3.76 -20.22 -4.38
CA ALA A 122 4.30 -20.65 -3.09
C ALA A 122 5.73 -20.13 -2.88
N GLN A 123 6.57 -20.22 -3.90
CA GLN A 123 7.95 -19.71 -3.87
C GLN A 123 7.98 -18.18 -3.71
N THR A 124 7.20 -17.46 -4.48
CA THR A 124 7.10 -15.99 -4.41
C THR A 124 6.67 -15.52 -3.03
N ARG A 125 5.65 -16.15 -2.45
CA ARG A 125 5.20 -15.87 -1.09
C ARG A 125 6.25 -16.20 -0.03
N ALA A 126 7.00 -17.29 -0.19
CA ALA A 126 8.08 -17.64 0.74
C ALA A 126 9.19 -16.60 0.73
N VAL A 127 9.57 -16.08 -0.45
CA VAL A 127 10.53 -14.97 -0.61
C VAL A 127 10.01 -13.72 0.08
N GLY A 128 8.78 -13.30 -0.20
CA GLY A 128 8.15 -12.14 0.43
C GLY A 128 8.15 -12.25 1.95
N LYS A 129 7.76 -13.40 2.50
CA LYS A 129 7.77 -13.67 3.95
C LYS A 129 9.16 -13.60 4.57
N ALA A 130 10.17 -14.16 3.90
CA ALA A 130 11.54 -14.14 4.41
C ALA A 130 12.06 -12.69 4.53
N PHE A 131 11.83 -11.84 3.52
CA PHE A 131 12.19 -10.43 3.59
C PHE A 131 11.33 -9.65 4.60
N ARG A 132 10.04 -9.92 4.66
CA ARG A 132 9.12 -9.25 5.59
C ARG A 132 9.60 -9.32 7.03
N ASN A 133 10.09 -10.47 7.47
CA ASN A 133 10.57 -10.67 8.84
C ASN A 133 11.67 -9.67 9.23
N GLN A 134 12.44 -9.18 8.26
CA GLN A 134 13.55 -8.26 8.48
C GLN A 134 13.24 -6.82 8.07
N LEU A 135 12.45 -6.62 7.01
CA LEU A 135 12.31 -5.34 6.33
C LEU A 135 10.91 -4.69 6.49
N ALA A 136 10.01 -5.29 7.28
CA ALA A 136 8.66 -4.75 7.50
C ALA A 136 8.69 -3.29 7.99
N TRP A 137 9.63 -2.95 8.84
CA TRP A 137 9.85 -1.60 9.34
C TRP A 137 10.22 -0.62 8.23
N LEU A 138 11.06 -1.03 7.27
CA LEU A 138 11.50 -0.21 6.15
C LEU A 138 10.33 0.10 5.19
N MET A 139 9.48 -0.90 4.90
CA MET A 139 8.28 -0.70 4.10
C MET A 139 7.32 0.28 4.77
N LYS A 140 7.12 0.17 6.09
CA LYS A 140 6.32 1.13 6.86
C LYS A 140 6.93 2.53 6.86
N ALA A 141 8.24 2.65 7.01
CA ALA A 141 8.94 3.94 6.94
C ALA A 141 8.79 4.60 5.55
N ALA A 142 8.79 3.79 4.47
CA ALA A 142 8.53 4.24 3.11
C ALA A 142 7.04 4.58 2.83
N GLY A 143 6.14 4.27 3.75
CA GLY A 143 4.70 4.57 3.65
C GLY A 143 3.86 3.48 3.00
N PHE A 144 4.36 2.25 2.92
CA PHE A 144 3.65 1.07 2.41
C PHE A 144 3.16 0.15 3.53
N GLU A 145 2.31 -0.81 3.19
CA GLU A 145 1.93 -1.86 4.14
C GLU A 145 3.10 -2.83 4.41
N ALA A 146 3.13 -3.38 5.64
CA ALA A 146 4.21 -4.26 6.09
C ALA A 146 4.07 -5.72 5.63
N THR A 147 3.23 -5.97 4.64
CA THR A 147 2.94 -7.30 4.11
C THR A 147 3.13 -7.27 2.60
N PRO A 148 3.81 -8.24 1.98
CA PRO A 148 3.89 -8.37 0.54
C PRO A 148 2.50 -8.52 -0.10
N ALA A 149 2.32 -7.96 -1.29
CA ALA A 149 1.04 -7.99 -2.01
C ALA A 149 0.56 -9.43 -2.27
N GLU A 150 1.49 -10.36 -2.53
CA GLU A 150 1.23 -11.76 -2.85
C GLU A 150 0.73 -12.59 -1.65
N GLU A 151 0.92 -12.07 -0.42
CA GLU A 151 0.35 -12.68 0.78
C GLU A 151 -1.11 -12.27 1.00
N MET A 152 -1.56 -11.22 0.31
CA MET A 152 -2.94 -10.76 0.42
C MET A 152 -3.81 -11.63 -0.48
N ASP A 153 -4.72 -12.39 0.12
CA ASP A 153 -5.78 -13.01 -0.66
C ASP A 153 -6.61 -11.89 -1.26
N PHE A 154 -6.58 -11.80 -2.59
CA PHE A 154 -7.60 -11.06 -3.32
C PHE A 154 -8.90 -11.81 -3.08
N VAL A 155 -9.55 -11.51 -1.97
CA VAL A 155 -10.94 -11.92 -1.77
C VAL A 155 -11.64 -11.44 -3.02
N HIS A 156 -12.10 -12.38 -3.88
CA HIS A 156 -13.04 -12.03 -4.90
C HIS A 156 -14.14 -11.29 -4.18
N GLU A 157 -14.16 -9.98 -4.33
CA GLU A 157 -15.43 -9.30 -4.15
C GLU A 157 -16.38 -10.08 -5.06
N GLU A 158 -17.44 -10.67 -4.49
CA GLU A 158 -18.59 -11.05 -5.30
C GLU A 158 -18.78 -9.91 -6.31
N PRO A 159 -19.05 -10.22 -7.60
CA PRO A 159 -19.19 -9.16 -8.59
C PRO A 159 -20.12 -8.13 -7.97
N LYS A 160 -19.57 -6.96 -7.63
CA LYS A 160 -20.36 -5.84 -7.14
C LYS A 160 -21.46 -5.74 -8.18
N LYS A 161 -22.72 -5.91 -7.76
CA LYS A 161 -23.87 -5.48 -8.56
C LYS A 161 -23.41 -4.18 -9.20
N PRO A 162 -23.51 -4.02 -10.53
CA PRO A 162 -22.89 -2.90 -11.23
C PRO A 162 -23.10 -1.65 -10.39
N SER A 163 -22.02 -1.11 -9.89
CA SER A 163 -22.05 0.14 -9.16
C SER A 163 -22.76 1.09 -10.11
N ARG A 164 -23.84 1.72 -9.65
CA ARG A 164 -24.52 2.75 -10.42
C ARG A 164 -23.47 3.60 -11.11
N PRO A 165 -23.63 3.91 -12.40
CA PRO A 165 -22.64 4.70 -13.12
C PRO A 165 -22.27 5.91 -12.25
N VAL A 166 -20.98 6.25 -12.23
CA VAL A 166 -20.48 7.36 -11.41
C VAL A 166 -21.30 8.64 -11.64
N THR A 167 -21.85 8.79 -12.85
CA THR A 167 -22.78 9.85 -13.25
C THR A 167 -24.09 9.85 -12.43
N GLU A 168 -24.64 8.67 -12.07
CA GLU A 168 -25.87 8.61 -11.24
C GLU A 168 -25.56 8.91 -9.76
N VAL A 169 -24.40 8.45 -9.25
CA VAL A 169 -23.97 8.76 -7.86
C VAL A 169 -23.65 10.25 -7.72
N VAL A 170 -23.00 10.83 -8.74
CA VAL A 170 -22.72 12.27 -8.79
C VAL A 170 -24.03 13.07 -8.93
N ALA A 171 -25.00 12.58 -9.69
CA ALA A 171 -26.31 13.24 -9.81
C ALA A 171 -27.10 13.19 -8.49
N GLU A 172 -27.10 12.05 -7.77
CA GLU A 172 -27.73 11.92 -6.45
C GLU A 172 -27.07 12.82 -5.38
N ILE A 173 -25.72 12.93 -5.42
CA ILE A 173 -24.97 13.82 -4.51
C ILE A 173 -25.22 15.31 -4.87
N ILE A 174 -25.45 15.62 -6.14
CA ILE A 174 -25.76 16.98 -6.60
C ILE A 174 -27.22 17.34 -6.32
N GLU A 175 -28.14 16.38 -6.34
CA GLU A 175 -29.56 16.61 -5.99
C GLU A 175 -29.78 16.79 -4.48
N ASP A 176 -28.95 16.21 -3.61
CA ASP A 176 -29.02 16.36 -2.15
C ASP A 176 -28.12 17.49 -1.59
N ALA A 177 -27.26 18.10 -2.41
CA ALA A 177 -26.52 19.28 -1.98
C ALA A 177 -27.46 20.50 -2.07
N PRO A 178 -27.82 21.12 -0.91
CA PRO A 178 -28.69 22.28 -0.93
C PRO A 178 -28.05 23.35 -1.83
N ASP A 179 -28.86 23.87 -2.76
CA ASP A 179 -28.43 24.89 -3.70
C ASP A 179 -27.79 26.07 -2.94
N ARG A 180 -26.65 26.55 -3.41
CA ARG A 180 -25.93 27.68 -2.84
C ARG A 180 -26.85 28.87 -2.55
N GLU A 181 -27.83 29.11 -3.42
CA GLU A 181 -28.84 30.15 -3.27
C GLU A 181 -29.78 29.86 -2.11
N ALA A 182 -30.16 28.61 -1.87
CA ALA A 182 -30.97 28.19 -0.73
C ALA A 182 -30.26 28.46 0.60
N ILE A 183 -28.97 28.11 0.72
CA ILE A 183 -28.16 28.42 1.91
C ILE A 183 -28.04 29.92 2.13
N MET A 184 -27.81 30.70 1.09
CA MET A 184 -27.75 32.16 1.18
C MET A 184 -29.09 32.76 1.65
N MET A 185 -30.22 32.24 1.19
CA MET A 185 -31.55 32.68 1.65
C MET A 185 -31.80 32.35 3.12
N GLU A 186 -31.36 31.18 3.61
CA GLU A 186 -31.49 30.81 5.01
C GLU A 186 -30.62 31.72 5.90
N VAL A 187 -29.36 32.00 5.49
CA VAL A 187 -28.49 32.95 6.20
C VAL A 187 -29.10 34.36 6.22
N ALA A 188 -29.74 34.79 5.11
CA ALA A 188 -30.37 36.10 5.05
C ALA A 188 -31.56 36.25 6.02
N LYS A 189 -32.34 35.19 6.25
CA LYS A 189 -33.49 35.16 7.15
C LYS A 189 -33.13 35.16 8.64
N CYS A 190 -31.87 34.89 9.00
CA CYS A 190 -31.44 34.84 10.38
C CYS A 190 -31.53 36.20 11.07
N THR A 191 -32.12 36.22 12.25
CA THR A 191 -32.27 37.41 13.13
C THR A 191 -31.45 37.33 14.41
N LYS A 192 -30.84 36.14 14.68
CA LYS A 192 -30.02 35.89 15.89
C LYS A 192 -28.74 35.15 15.51
N VAL A 193 -27.63 35.49 16.21
CA VAL A 193 -26.31 34.86 16.00
C VAL A 193 -26.36 33.33 16.20
N LYS A 194 -27.20 32.81 17.13
CA LYS A 194 -27.36 31.39 17.37
C LYS A 194 -27.88 30.63 16.12
N GLN A 195 -28.84 31.20 15.40
CA GLN A 195 -29.38 30.63 14.17
C GLN A 195 -28.31 30.51 13.07
N LEU A 196 -27.41 31.51 12.97
CA LEU A 196 -26.27 31.44 12.03
C LEU A 196 -25.29 30.32 12.37
N THR A 197 -25.10 30.05 13.67
CA THR A 197 -24.26 28.96 14.13
C THR A 197 -24.87 27.61 13.80
N ASP A 198 -26.17 27.46 13.98
CA ASP A 198 -26.89 26.23 13.67
C ASP A 198 -26.84 25.95 12.14
N ILE A 199 -27.06 26.97 11.29
CA ILE A 199 -26.94 26.85 9.83
C ILE A 199 -25.50 26.48 9.41
N TYR A 200 -24.50 27.09 10.03
CA TYR A 200 -23.10 26.74 9.73
C TYR A 200 -22.81 25.26 10.01
N PHE A 201 -23.28 24.73 11.15
CA PHE A 201 -23.09 23.31 11.45
C PHE A 201 -23.88 22.38 10.54
N THR A 202 -25.08 22.77 10.13
CA THR A 202 -25.91 21.99 9.19
C THR A 202 -25.26 21.89 7.80
N TYR A 203 -24.71 22.98 7.29
CA TYR A 203 -24.11 23.06 5.95
C TYR A 203 -22.60 23.24 5.97
N LYS A 204 -21.91 22.71 6.99
CA LYS A 204 -20.49 22.91 7.23
C LYS A 204 -19.63 22.63 6.00
N GLN A 205 -19.89 21.55 5.30
CA GLN A 205 -19.14 21.13 4.13
C GLN A 205 -19.26 22.13 2.96
N SER A 206 -20.45 22.69 2.76
CA SER A 206 -20.69 23.72 1.75
C SER A 206 -19.98 25.04 2.10
N PHE A 207 -19.96 25.43 3.39
CA PHE A 207 -19.25 26.63 3.85
C PHE A 207 -17.72 26.47 3.81
N ASP A 208 -17.20 25.28 4.12
CA ASP A 208 -15.75 25.02 4.08
C ASP A 208 -15.21 24.93 2.64
N SER A 209 -16.06 24.63 1.65
CA SER A 209 -15.71 24.55 0.22
C SER A 209 -15.99 25.82 -0.57
N ASP A 210 -16.82 26.76 -0.09
CA ASP A 210 -17.18 27.98 -0.79
C ASP A 210 -16.84 29.26 0.02
N GLU A 211 -15.76 29.91 -0.39
CA GLU A 211 -15.28 31.15 0.24
C GLU A 211 -16.31 32.28 0.23
N THR A 212 -17.21 32.31 -0.75
CA THR A 212 -18.26 33.33 -0.89
C THR A 212 -19.35 33.12 0.15
N LEU A 213 -19.79 31.86 0.38
CA LEU A 213 -20.73 31.52 1.46
C LEU A 213 -20.18 31.92 2.83
N MET A 214 -18.89 31.65 3.07
CA MET A 214 -18.22 32.06 4.31
C MET A 214 -18.16 33.58 4.49
N LYS A 215 -17.95 34.35 3.42
CA LYS A 215 -17.99 35.82 3.47
C LYS A 215 -19.38 36.33 3.84
N VAL A 216 -20.44 35.79 3.22
CA VAL A 216 -21.85 36.15 3.52
C VAL A 216 -22.18 35.85 4.99
N LEU A 217 -21.80 34.70 5.51
CA LEU A 217 -22.02 34.31 6.90
C LEU A 217 -21.34 35.27 7.87
N LYS A 218 -20.08 35.63 7.61
CA LYS A 218 -19.31 36.59 8.43
C LYS A 218 -19.95 37.99 8.44
N MET A 219 -20.30 38.50 7.27
CA MET A 219 -20.97 39.81 7.14
C MET A 219 -22.32 39.84 7.90
N LYS A 220 -23.11 38.77 7.77
CA LYS A 220 -24.38 38.69 8.52
C LYS A 220 -24.19 38.60 10.02
N LYS A 221 -23.16 37.89 10.50
CA LYS A 221 -22.81 37.79 11.91
C LYS A 221 -22.36 39.13 12.49
N GLU A 222 -21.66 39.97 11.74
CA GLU A 222 -21.27 41.31 12.15
C GLU A 222 -22.48 42.25 12.26
N ASN A 223 -23.43 42.15 11.34
CA ASN A 223 -24.66 42.96 11.35
C ASN A 223 -25.67 42.55 12.44
N LEU A 224 -25.46 41.41 13.11
CA LEU A 224 -26.34 40.92 14.20
C LEU A 224 -25.69 41.11 15.61
N LYS A 225 -24.51 41.68 15.68
CA LYS A 225 -23.86 42.12 16.92
C LYS A 225 -24.31 43.49 17.31
#